data_e88ad887527b7b2a45327081c7ca5593
#
_entry.id   e88ad887527b7b2a45327081c7ca5593
#
_cell.length_a   1.000
_cell.length_b   1.000
_cell.length_c   1.000
_cell.angle_alpha   90.00
_cell.angle_beta   90.00
_cell.angle_gamma   90.00
#
_symmetry.space_group_name_H-M   'P 1'
#
loop_
_entity.id
_entity.type
_entity.pdbx_description
1 polymer ?
#
loop_
_entity_poly.entity_id
_entity_poly.type
_entity_poly.pdbx_seq_one_letter_code
_entity_poly.pdbx_strand_id
1 'polypeptide(L)'
;MKKVGSLIRQLLPRRDVPLRQNERAQKLLLLLLTPLTAFWLMQLVLGSPPWNMSVGVALANWLCLSALYWIGCAIIGYPAVCCVLLHILAGMWGAANYFVSVFRGTPILPWDFKALGTAVAVAGSYSLSMTWQIAICIMLIALLAWALRPYYKMGHFRLRKGDLLRRGSVLIAGLLCLIPIAHPQILGMFGVETDVWDQLGAYQTGGAAAEFLRNTEFMEVEKPDDTTPERVNAIVNGTEDDPTPNVGVDHPNIVAIMNESWADFEDFGNLTLTESPMNYINSVSNAIHGHAYTSVFGAGTSTSEFEFLTGNSMNFLPSGSIPYQQYILGPTDSLATLLKGYGYETRAFHPGEQTSWQRNIAYPRLGFDSFKCGEDMDVPQTEEHGYVSDDSDFEQIIWEFEHKDESTPLFLFNVTIQNHGSYTVEDYPAEVQLADEPGAYPKAEQYLTLANKTDEAFKKLIDYFSAQTEPTILVMFGDHQPSVEQEFLDKAYGVTQDEMTMAQYMDKFKVPFIIWANYPLTGDSTKITSLNFLAQYVLRNAGIETSAYGKYLWNLQKTIPAMTFAGYFDSEGNAYSHLDTTKFTPLIEDYERVQYNNLFGGDERQAELFASPASTTSSDAANAADGD
;
A
#
# COMPACT_ATOMS: atom_id res chain seq x y z
N MET A 1 39.02 -35.59 22.29
CA MET A 1 39.78 -34.81 21.32
C MET A 1 40.29 -35.61 20.11
N LYS A 2 40.97 -36.75 20.24
CA LYS A 2 41.48 -37.55 19.08
C LYS A 2 40.36 -38.00 18.10
N LYS A 3 39.15 -38.38 18.57
CA LYS A 3 38.03 -38.75 17.72
C LYS A 3 37.46 -37.57 16.93
N VAL A 4 37.36 -36.37 17.53
CA VAL A 4 36.91 -35.17 16.88
C VAL A 4 37.89 -34.69 15.80
N GLY A 5 39.21 -34.74 16.10
CA GLY A 5 40.25 -34.42 15.11
C GLY A 5 40.29 -35.38 13.91
N SER A 6 39.98 -36.67 14.10
CA SER A 6 39.87 -37.62 12.97
C SER A 6 38.61 -37.36 12.12
N LEU A 7 37.51 -36.90 12.74
CA LEU A 7 36.27 -36.52 12.08
C LEU A 7 36.47 -35.27 11.21
N ILE A 8 37.09 -34.23 11.76
CA ILE A 8 37.40 -32.99 11.03
C ILE A 8 38.31 -33.28 9.83
N ARG A 9 39.33 -34.15 9.99
CA ARG A 9 40.18 -34.58 8.87
C ARG A 9 39.44 -35.35 7.78
N GLN A 10 38.31 -35.99 8.08
CA GLN A 10 37.47 -36.67 7.08
C GLN A 10 36.57 -35.71 6.30
N LEU A 11 36.29 -34.54 6.86
CA LEU A 11 35.48 -33.48 6.23
C LEU A 11 36.33 -32.58 5.34
N LEU A 12 37.59 -32.36 5.68
CA LEU A 12 38.48 -31.45 4.94
C LEU A 12 38.96 -32.04 3.60
N PRO A 13 39.22 -31.19 2.59
CA PRO A 13 39.82 -31.59 1.32
C PRO A 13 41.20 -32.23 1.51
N ARG A 14 41.55 -33.16 0.63
CA ARG A 14 42.92 -33.71 0.57
C ARG A 14 43.83 -32.68 -0.08
N ARG A 15 44.87 -32.23 0.61
CA ARG A 15 45.79 -31.18 0.11
C ARG A 15 46.68 -31.62 -1.07
N ASP A 16 46.88 -32.92 -1.21
CA ASP A 16 47.79 -33.58 -2.15
C ASP A 16 47.11 -34.01 -3.46
N VAL A 17 45.81 -33.74 -3.61
CA VAL A 17 45.02 -34.16 -4.79
C VAL A 17 44.57 -32.94 -5.55
N PRO A 18 44.81 -32.85 -6.88
CA PRO A 18 44.30 -31.72 -7.68
C PRO A 18 42.80 -31.52 -7.51
N LEU A 19 42.35 -30.25 -7.51
CA LEU A 19 40.96 -29.87 -7.27
C LEU A 19 39.97 -30.69 -8.14
N ARG A 20 40.34 -30.93 -9.40
CA ARG A 20 39.54 -31.67 -10.38
C ARG A 20 39.29 -33.15 -10.01
N GLN A 21 40.14 -33.71 -9.16
CA GLN A 21 40.06 -35.10 -8.68
C GLN A 21 39.63 -35.20 -7.21
N ASN A 22 39.47 -34.06 -6.54
CA ASN A 22 39.16 -33.98 -5.12
C ASN A 22 37.67 -33.74 -4.90
N GLU A 23 36.86 -34.81 -4.93
CA GLU A 23 35.41 -34.73 -4.71
C GLU A 23 35.03 -33.99 -3.43
N ARG A 24 35.85 -34.08 -2.36
CA ARG A 24 35.55 -33.38 -1.10
C ARG A 24 35.70 -31.89 -1.23
N ALA A 25 36.75 -31.44 -1.95
CA ALA A 25 36.94 -30.02 -2.23
C ALA A 25 35.84 -29.45 -3.10
N GLN A 26 35.42 -30.20 -4.11
CA GLN A 26 34.33 -29.79 -5.00
C GLN A 26 32.98 -29.69 -4.25
N LYS A 27 32.67 -30.68 -3.39
CA LYS A 27 31.47 -30.60 -2.54
C LYS A 27 31.52 -29.47 -1.57
N LEU A 28 32.67 -29.17 -0.95
CA LEU A 28 32.83 -28.04 -0.05
C LEU A 28 32.64 -26.71 -0.78
N LEU A 29 33.23 -26.59 -1.98
CA LEU A 29 33.04 -25.38 -2.81
C LEU A 29 31.58 -25.20 -3.21
N LEU A 30 30.88 -26.26 -3.63
CA LEU A 30 29.44 -26.19 -3.90
C LEU A 30 28.68 -25.74 -2.66
N LEU A 31 28.96 -26.29 -1.47
CA LEU A 31 28.30 -25.92 -0.24
C LEU A 31 28.50 -24.42 0.15
N LEU A 32 29.67 -23.88 -0.09
CA LEU A 32 30.03 -22.50 0.30
C LEU A 32 29.65 -21.47 -0.75
N LEU A 33 29.86 -21.76 -2.04
CA LEU A 33 29.68 -20.78 -3.11
C LEU A 33 28.25 -20.71 -3.63
N THR A 34 27.48 -21.81 -3.57
CA THR A 34 26.11 -21.83 -4.09
C THR A 34 25.21 -20.77 -3.49
N PRO A 35 25.12 -20.59 -2.15
CA PRO A 35 24.25 -19.54 -1.58
C PRO A 35 24.68 -18.13 -2.03
N LEU A 36 25.99 -17.88 -2.13
CA LEU A 36 26.51 -16.57 -2.57
C LEU A 36 26.15 -16.28 -4.04
N THR A 37 26.36 -17.27 -4.92
CA THR A 37 26.06 -17.09 -6.35
C THR A 37 24.56 -17.03 -6.63
N ALA A 38 23.74 -17.71 -5.85
CA ALA A 38 22.29 -17.60 -5.90
C ALA A 38 21.80 -16.22 -5.42
N PHE A 39 22.39 -15.69 -4.36
CA PHE A 39 22.14 -14.32 -3.90
C PHE A 39 22.50 -13.29 -4.99
N TRP A 40 23.66 -13.40 -5.59
CA TRP A 40 24.07 -12.48 -6.65
C TRP A 40 23.16 -12.54 -7.87
N LEU A 41 22.69 -13.75 -8.24
CA LEU A 41 21.73 -13.89 -9.33
C LEU A 41 20.40 -13.22 -9.01
N MET A 42 19.90 -13.39 -7.79
CA MET A 42 18.66 -12.78 -7.31
C MET A 42 18.73 -11.24 -7.37
N GLN A 43 19.83 -10.66 -6.85
CA GLN A 43 20.04 -9.22 -6.87
C GLN A 43 20.22 -8.65 -8.28
N LEU A 44 20.89 -9.39 -9.18
CA LEU A 44 21.01 -8.99 -10.57
C LEU A 44 19.64 -8.87 -11.25
N VAL A 45 18.73 -9.82 -10.97
CA VAL A 45 17.38 -9.83 -11.53
C VAL A 45 16.55 -8.69 -10.97
N LEU A 46 16.69 -8.39 -9.68
CA LEU A 46 16.04 -7.25 -9.04
C LEU A 46 16.53 -5.88 -9.56
N GLY A 47 17.63 -5.86 -10.33
CA GLY A 47 18.22 -4.62 -10.85
C GLY A 47 19.19 -3.94 -9.88
N SER A 48 19.52 -4.58 -8.76
CA SER A 48 20.38 -4.05 -7.71
C SER A 48 21.71 -4.82 -7.65
N PRO A 49 22.82 -4.28 -8.17
CA PRO A 49 24.06 -5.02 -8.25
C PRO A 49 24.69 -5.26 -6.87
N PRO A 50 25.03 -6.54 -6.54
CA PRO A 50 25.48 -6.93 -5.21
C PRO A 50 26.88 -6.42 -4.81
N TRP A 51 27.65 -5.86 -5.73
CA TRP A 51 29.00 -5.32 -5.45
C TRP A 51 28.97 -3.96 -4.75
N ASN A 52 27.81 -3.30 -4.68
CA ASN A 52 27.63 -2.06 -3.93
C ASN A 52 27.32 -2.32 -2.44
N MET A 53 27.11 -3.58 -2.05
CA MET A 53 26.76 -3.98 -0.69
C MET A 53 27.99 -4.21 0.18
N SER A 54 27.86 -3.96 1.49
CA SER A 54 28.91 -4.29 2.45
C SER A 54 29.13 -5.80 2.55
N VAL A 55 30.32 -6.21 2.99
CA VAL A 55 30.65 -7.62 3.21
C VAL A 55 29.72 -8.25 4.27
N GLY A 56 29.32 -7.47 5.28
CA GLY A 56 28.39 -7.90 6.31
C GLY A 56 27.02 -8.25 5.72
N VAL A 57 26.45 -7.37 4.90
CA VAL A 57 25.18 -7.60 4.19
C VAL A 57 25.26 -8.84 3.28
N ALA A 58 26.35 -8.98 2.52
CA ALA A 58 26.55 -10.15 1.67
C ALA A 58 26.60 -11.46 2.50
N LEU A 59 27.21 -11.40 3.70
CA LEU A 59 27.25 -12.54 4.63
C LEU A 59 25.88 -12.85 5.23
N ALA A 60 25.08 -11.84 5.57
CA ALA A 60 23.72 -12.00 6.06
C ALA A 60 22.85 -12.77 5.02
N ASN A 61 22.85 -12.29 3.78
CA ASN A 61 22.11 -12.94 2.69
C ASN A 61 22.63 -14.36 2.39
N TRP A 62 23.95 -14.55 2.46
CA TRP A 62 24.56 -15.85 2.34
C TRP A 62 24.09 -16.82 3.44
N LEU A 63 23.98 -16.37 4.69
CA LEU A 63 23.45 -17.18 5.80
C LEU A 63 21.99 -17.57 5.56
N CYS A 64 21.13 -16.63 5.15
CA CYS A 64 19.73 -16.90 4.86
C CYS A 64 19.56 -17.97 3.77
N LEU A 65 20.25 -17.83 2.65
CA LEU A 65 20.19 -18.81 1.57
C LEU A 65 20.90 -20.13 1.89
N SER A 66 21.92 -20.10 2.77
CA SER A 66 22.61 -21.31 3.24
C SER A 66 21.69 -22.22 4.05
N ALA A 67 20.76 -21.67 4.83
CA ALA A 67 19.76 -22.44 5.55
C ALA A 67 18.96 -23.32 4.58
N LEU A 68 18.36 -22.73 3.55
CA LEU A 68 17.58 -23.43 2.53
C LEU A 68 18.44 -24.48 1.78
N TYR A 69 19.61 -24.05 1.34
CA TYR A 69 20.48 -24.89 0.53
C TYR A 69 21.02 -26.10 1.30
N TRP A 70 21.54 -25.92 2.52
CA TRP A 70 22.14 -26.98 3.29
C TRP A 70 21.10 -27.96 3.84
N ILE A 71 19.93 -27.47 4.27
CA ILE A 71 18.81 -28.35 4.64
C ILE A 71 18.35 -29.15 3.42
N GLY A 72 18.17 -28.50 2.26
CA GLY A 72 17.86 -29.17 1.00
C GLY A 72 18.88 -30.24 0.62
N CYS A 73 20.18 -29.91 0.73
CA CYS A 73 21.26 -30.91 0.50
C CYS A 73 21.21 -32.09 1.46
N ALA A 74 20.90 -31.82 2.73
CA ALA A 74 20.79 -32.89 3.73
C ALA A 74 19.58 -33.80 3.46
N ILE A 75 18.47 -33.27 2.97
CA ILE A 75 17.25 -34.04 2.64
C ILE A 75 17.41 -34.79 1.31
N ILE A 76 17.71 -34.05 0.23
CA ILE A 76 17.76 -34.58 -1.14
C ILE A 76 19.00 -35.43 -1.38
N GLY A 77 20.14 -35.04 -0.82
CA GLY A 77 21.38 -35.80 -0.91
C GLY A 77 22.21 -35.56 -2.17
N TYR A 78 21.82 -34.61 -3.03
CA TYR A 78 22.48 -34.26 -4.29
C TYR A 78 22.83 -32.78 -4.36
N PRO A 79 24.00 -32.34 -3.84
CA PRO A 79 24.34 -30.91 -3.76
C PRO A 79 24.29 -30.15 -5.10
N ALA A 80 24.69 -30.81 -6.19
CA ALA A 80 24.65 -30.19 -7.52
C ALA A 80 23.21 -29.96 -8.03
N VAL A 81 22.29 -30.87 -7.71
CA VAL A 81 20.86 -30.69 -8.01
C VAL A 81 20.28 -29.58 -7.16
N CYS A 82 20.56 -29.59 -5.85
CA CYS A 82 20.13 -28.53 -4.93
C CYS A 82 20.68 -27.14 -5.34
N CYS A 83 21.91 -27.10 -5.90
CA CYS A 83 22.49 -25.89 -6.43
C CYS A 83 21.63 -25.31 -7.56
N VAL A 84 21.25 -26.09 -8.55
CA VAL A 84 20.39 -25.65 -9.65
C VAL A 84 19.02 -25.24 -9.14
N LEU A 85 18.44 -26.01 -8.24
CA LEU A 85 17.12 -25.69 -7.65
C LEU A 85 17.15 -24.36 -6.88
N LEU A 86 18.20 -24.10 -6.08
CA LEU A 86 18.32 -22.83 -5.37
C LEU A 86 18.44 -21.63 -6.32
N HIS A 87 19.22 -21.78 -7.42
CA HIS A 87 19.34 -20.71 -8.41
C HIS A 87 18.02 -20.45 -9.16
N ILE A 88 17.24 -21.49 -9.45
CA ILE A 88 15.90 -21.33 -10.02
C ILE A 88 15.01 -20.55 -9.04
N LEU A 89 14.96 -20.96 -7.77
CA LEU A 89 14.16 -20.29 -6.75
C LEU A 89 14.60 -18.84 -6.54
N ALA A 90 15.91 -18.58 -6.48
CA ALA A 90 16.47 -17.23 -6.34
C ALA A 90 16.15 -16.34 -7.55
N GLY A 91 16.24 -16.88 -8.77
CA GLY A 91 15.87 -16.18 -9.99
C GLY A 91 14.38 -15.85 -10.05
N MET A 92 13.52 -16.78 -9.67
CA MET A 92 12.06 -16.57 -9.58
C MET A 92 11.72 -15.50 -8.53
N TRP A 93 12.36 -15.57 -7.36
CA TRP A 93 12.18 -14.58 -6.30
C TRP A 93 12.62 -13.18 -6.73
N GLY A 94 13.80 -13.08 -7.37
CA GLY A 94 14.28 -11.82 -7.93
C GLY A 94 13.34 -11.25 -8.99
N ALA A 95 12.83 -12.09 -9.90
CA ALA A 95 11.88 -11.66 -10.94
C ALA A 95 10.53 -11.21 -10.35
N ALA A 96 10.00 -11.95 -9.37
CA ALA A 96 8.77 -11.59 -8.70
C ALA A 96 8.91 -10.23 -7.98
N ASN A 97 10.00 -10.04 -7.22
CA ASN A 97 10.28 -8.76 -6.58
C ASN A 97 10.44 -7.62 -7.60
N TYR A 98 11.15 -7.85 -8.71
CA TYR A 98 11.31 -6.85 -9.76
C TYR A 98 9.96 -6.37 -10.30
N PHE A 99 9.08 -7.31 -10.72
CA PHE A 99 7.78 -6.92 -11.24
C PHE A 99 6.91 -6.23 -10.20
N VAL A 100 6.85 -6.76 -8.98
CA VAL A 100 6.08 -6.14 -7.89
C VAL A 100 6.58 -4.73 -7.60
N SER A 101 7.91 -4.52 -7.58
CA SER A 101 8.49 -3.19 -7.37
C SER A 101 8.18 -2.21 -8.52
N VAL A 102 8.16 -2.70 -9.76
CA VAL A 102 7.78 -1.87 -10.92
C VAL A 102 6.32 -1.45 -10.87
N PHE A 103 5.43 -2.33 -10.37
CA PHE A 103 3.99 -2.05 -10.37
C PHE A 103 3.54 -1.17 -9.19
N ARG A 104 4.10 -1.37 -8.00
CA ARG A 104 3.63 -0.69 -6.79
C ARG A 104 4.71 0.12 -6.03
N GLY A 105 5.92 0.22 -6.56
CA GLY A 105 7.03 0.94 -5.91
C GLY A 105 7.67 0.23 -4.73
N THR A 106 7.10 -0.89 -4.23
CA THR A 106 7.63 -1.65 -3.09
C THR A 106 7.90 -3.11 -3.46
N PRO A 107 8.93 -3.78 -2.88
CA PRO A 107 9.19 -5.19 -3.12
C PRO A 107 8.13 -6.10 -2.47
N ILE A 108 8.27 -7.43 -2.64
CA ILE A 108 7.44 -8.39 -1.92
C ILE A 108 7.83 -8.39 -0.44
N LEU A 109 6.85 -8.16 0.43
CA LEU A 109 6.99 -8.05 1.87
C LEU A 109 6.36 -9.26 2.59
N PRO A 110 6.73 -9.57 3.84
CA PRO A 110 6.21 -10.75 4.53
C PRO A 110 4.68 -10.78 4.64
N TRP A 111 4.05 -9.65 4.79
CA TRP A 111 2.59 -9.53 4.87
C TRP A 111 1.86 -9.76 3.54
N ASP A 112 2.55 -9.65 2.37
CA ASP A 112 1.94 -9.96 1.07
C ASP A 112 1.46 -11.42 0.97
N PHE A 113 2.04 -12.32 1.77
CA PHE A 113 1.57 -13.71 1.81
C PHE A 113 0.13 -13.84 2.35
N LYS A 114 -0.36 -12.87 3.12
CA LYS A 114 -1.77 -12.81 3.51
C LYS A 114 -2.67 -12.43 2.32
N ALA A 115 -2.12 -11.71 1.35
CA ALA A 115 -2.79 -11.19 0.15
C ALA A 115 -2.63 -12.05 -1.12
N LEU A 116 -2.04 -13.23 -1.02
CA LEU A 116 -1.69 -14.08 -2.18
C LEU A 116 -2.90 -14.35 -3.10
N GLY A 117 -4.11 -14.47 -2.54
CA GLY A 117 -5.35 -14.65 -3.31
C GLY A 117 -5.63 -13.46 -4.24
N THR A 118 -5.54 -12.24 -3.71
CA THR A 118 -5.73 -11.01 -4.46
C THR A 118 -4.63 -10.83 -5.52
N ALA A 119 -3.36 -11.07 -5.16
CA ALA A 119 -2.25 -10.97 -6.09
C ALA A 119 -2.39 -11.92 -7.30
N VAL A 120 -2.92 -13.12 -7.08
CA VAL A 120 -3.20 -14.08 -8.17
C VAL A 120 -4.36 -13.60 -9.04
N ALA A 121 -5.41 -13.03 -8.46
CA ALA A 121 -6.58 -12.53 -9.21
C ALA A 121 -6.19 -11.40 -10.17
N VAL A 122 -5.34 -10.46 -9.73
CA VAL A 122 -4.91 -9.32 -10.56
C VAL A 122 -3.70 -9.62 -11.46
N ALA A 123 -2.99 -10.72 -11.25
CA ALA A 123 -1.77 -11.04 -12.01
C ALA A 123 -1.99 -11.12 -13.53
N GLY A 124 -3.21 -11.45 -13.97
CA GLY A 124 -3.59 -11.50 -15.38
C GLY A 124 -3.72 -10.12 -16.05
N SER A 125 -3.92 -9.05 -15.26
CA SER A 125 -4.09 -7.68 -15.76
C SER A 125 -2.75 -6.99 -16.05
N TYR A 126 -1.63 -7.57 -15.61
CA TYR A 126 -0.30 -6.99 -15.80
C TYR A 126 0.48 -7.63 -16.94
N SER A 127 1.02 -6.83 -17.83
CA SER A 127 1.90 -7.32 -18.90
C SER A 127 3.30 -7.61 -18.37
N LEU A 128 3.62 -8.90 -18.17
CA LEU A 128 4.95 -9.35 -17.77
C LEU A 128 5.87 -9.38 -19.01
N SER A 129 6.65 -8.34 -19.22
CA SER A 129 7.62 -8.28 -20.32
C SER A 129 8.95 -8.95 -19.96
N MET A 130 9.55 -9.65 -20.92
CA MET A 130 10.88 -10.27 -20.75
C MET A 130 11.96 -9.20 -20.69
N THR A 131 12.49 -8.90 -19.51
CA THR A 131 13.61 -7.97 -19.37
C THR A 131 14.96 -8.65 -19.70
N TRP A 132 15.99 -7.85 -20.02
CA TRP A 132 17.34 -8.37 -20.29
C TRP A 132 17.93 -9.06 -19.06
N GLN A 133 17.61 -8.59 -17.85
CA GLN A 133 18.04 -9.22 -16.58
C GLN A 133 17.48 -10.64 -16.44
N ILE A 134 16.18 -10.82 -16.71
CA ILE A 134 15.51 -12.13 -16.66
C ILE A 134 16.08 -13.07 -17.73
N ALA A 135 16.31 -12.56 -18.95
CA ALA A 135 16.92 -13.35 -20.02
C ALA A 135 18.33 -13.84 -19.66
N ILE A 136 19.17 -12.97 -19.08
CA ILE A 136 20.49 -13.34 -18.58
C ILE A 136 20.39 -14.35 -17.43
N CYS A 137 19.44 -14.18 -16.50
CA CYS A 137 19.22 -15.11 -15.41
C CYS A 137 18.92 -16.52 -15.93
N ILE A 138 17.98 -16.66 -16.87
CA ILE A 138 17.63 -17.93 -17.48
C ILE A 138 18.84 -18.57 -18.16
N MET A 139 19.61 -17.77 -18.92
CA MET A 139 20.83 -18.23 -19.57
C MET A 139 21.87 -18.72 -18.56
N LEU A 140 22.12 -17.98 -17.49
CA LEU A 140 23.09 -18.36 -16.44
C LEU A 140 22.66 -19.64 -15.71
N ILE A 141 21.38 -19.80 -15.41
CA ILE A 141 20.85 -21.03 -14.79
C ILE A 141 21.03 -22.23 -15.76
N ALA A 142 20.74 -22.05 -17.04
CA ALA A 142 20.93 -23.09 -18.05
C ALA A 142 22.41 -23.51 -18.20
N LEU A 143 23.31 -22.50 -18.23
CA LEU A 143 24.76 -22.74 -18.28
C LEU A 143 25.26 -23.46 -17.01
N LEU A 144 24.78 -23.04 -15.83
CA LEU A 144 25.10 -23.66 -14.55
C LEU A 144 24.61 -25.12 -14.53
N ALA A 145 23.38 -25.37 -14.94
CA ALA A 145 22.81 -26.70 -15.03
C ALA A 145 23.61 -27.60 -16.00
N TRP A 146 24.03 -27.05 -17.14
CA TRP A 146 24.86 -27.76 -18.10
C TRP A 146 26.27 -28.07 -17.52
N ALA A 147 26.91 -27.10 -16.89
CA ALA A 147 28.25 -27.24 -16.28
C ALA A 147 28.25 -28.24 -15.11
N LEU A 148 27.13 -28.33 -14.36
CA LEU A 148 27.00 -29.26 -13.23
C LEU A 148 26.59 -30.67 -13.62
N ARG A 149 26.28 -30.95 -14.90
CA ARG A 149 25.91 -32.31 -15.38
C ARG A 149 26.84 -33.45 -14.90
N PRO A 150 28.18 -33.28 -14.97
CA PRO A 150 29.12 -34.34 -14.49
C PRO A 150 28.97 -34.61 -12.99
N TYR A 151 28.46 -33.64 -12.23
CA TYR A 151 28.38 -33.64 -10.77
C TYR A 151 27.01 -34.12 -10.25
N TYR A 152 25.99 -34.31 -11.09
CA TYR A 152 24.66 -34.77 -10.64
C TYR A 152 24.69 -36.15 -9.98
N LYS A 153 25.60 -37.00 -10.38
CA LYS A 153 25.80 -38.32 -9.76
C LYS A 153 26.81 -38.30 -8.58
N MET A 154 27.53 -37.18 -8.41
CA MET A 154 28.43 -36.98 -7.29
C MET A 154 27.64 -36.66 -6.04
N GLY A 155 27.80 -37.46 -5.04
CA GLY A 155 27.25 -37.11 -3.74
C GLY A 155 26.02 -37.87 -3.32
N HIS A 156 25.75 -39.02 -3.95
CA HIS A 156 24.85 -39.99 -3.34
C HIS A 156 25.28 -40.18 -1.89
N PHE A 157 24.59 -39.51 -0.97
CA PHE A 157 24.71 -39.81 0.44
C PHE A 157 24.12 -41.23 0.62
N ARG A 158 24.95 -42.27 0.55
CA ARG A 158 24.54 -43.62 0.86
C ARG A 158 24.27 -43.71 2.36
N LEU A 159 23.35 -44.62 2.77
CA LEU A 159 23.02 -44.88 4.18
C LEU A 159 24.16 -45.59 4.95
N ARG A 160 25.41 -45.27 4.64
CA ARG A 160 26.60 -45.71 5.39
C ARG A 160 26.86 -44.77 6.57
N LYS A 161 27.32 -45.30 7.71
CA LYS A 161 27.56 -44.51 8.94
C LYS A 161 28.33 -43.21 8.71
N GLY A 162 29.33 -43.17 7.81
CA GLY A 162 30.11 -41.99 7.49
C GLY A 162 29.35 -40.93 6.67
N ASP A 163 28.41 -41.37 5.83
CA ASP A 163 27.59 -40.47 5.02
C ASP A 163 26.43 -39.88 5.83
N LEU A 164 25.85 -40.67 6.74
CA LEU A 164 24.86 -40.20 7.73
C LEU A 164 25.45 -39.09 8.61
N LEU A 165 26.71 -39.24 9.04
CA LEU A 165 27.38 -38.24 9.85
C LEU A 165 27.60 -36.93 9.08
N ARG A 166 27.96 -37.01 7.79
CA ARG A 166 28.11 -35.81 6.92
C ARG A 166 26.77 -35.14 6.66
N ARG A 167 25.71 -35.91 6.37
CA ARG A 167 24.35 -35.36 6.24
C ARG A 167 23.92 -34.63 7.52
N GLY A 168 24.13 -35.30 8.67
CA GLY A 168 23.84 -34.70 9.97
C GLY A 168 24.61 -33.41 10.21
N SER A 169 25.91 -33.34 9.84
CA SER A 169 26.69 -32.12 9.98
C SER A 169 26.16 -30.98 9.09
N VAL A 170 25.80 -31.28 7.84
CA VAL A 170 25.23 -30.29 6.90
C VAL A 170 23.84 -29.84 7.37
N LEU A 171 23.03 -30.76 7.88
CA LEU A 171 21.73 -30.43 8.46
C LEU A 171 21.86 -29.51 9.68
N ILE A 172 22.76 -29.87 10.62
CA ILE A 172 23.01 -29.04 11.81
C ILE A 172 23.50 -27.65 11.40
N ALA A 173 24.42 -27.57 10.43
CA ALA A 173 24.89 -26.30 9.91
C ALA A 173 23.74 -25.46 9.30
N GLY A 174 22.87 -26.11 8.51
CA GLY A 174 21.67 -25.46 7.95
C GLY A 174 20.68 -25.01 9.01
N LEU A 175 20.46 -25.81 10.05
CA LEU A 175 19.62 -25.45 11.19
C LEU A 175 20.22 -24.29 12.00
N LEU A 176 21.53 -24.22 12.15
CA LEU A 176 22.20 -23.08 12.79
C LEU A 176 22.01 -21.77 11.97
N CYS A 177 21.97 -21.89 10.64
CA CYS A 177 21.65 -20.75 9.77
C CYS A 177 20.17 -20.31 9.85
N LEU A 178 19.27 -21.07 10.52
CA LEU A 178 17.91 -20.61 10.81
C LEU A 178 17.85 -19.66 12.01
N ILE A 179 18.91 -19.53 12.81
CA ILE A 179 18.93 -18.65 13.97
C ILE A 179 18.66 -17.17 13.56
N PRO A 180 19.34 -16.60 12.56
CA PRO A 180 19.01 -15.25 12.08
C PRO A 180 17.60 -15.13 11.48
N ILE A 181 17.03 -16.23 11.00
CA ILE A 181 15.65 -16.27 10.47
C ILE A 181 14.64 -16.24 11.62
N ALA A 182 14.92 -16.96 12.71
CA ALA A 182 14.09 -16.96 13.91
C ALA A 182 14.24 -15.69 14.77
N HIS A 183 15.36 -15.00 14.60
CA HIS A 183 15.68 -13.75 15.32
C HIS A 183 16.21 -12.72 14.31
N PRO A 184 15.34 -12.09 13.51
CA PRO A 184 15.73 -11.21 12.42
C PRO A 184 16.61 -10.02 12.87
N GLN A 185 16.48 -9.57 14.13
CA GLN A 185 17.33 -8.52 14.74
C GLN A 185 18.84 -8.82 14.60
N ILE A 186 19.21 -10.11 14.57
CA ILE A 186 20.61 -10.52 14.38
C ILE A 186 21.15 -10.05 13.02
N LEU A 187 20.28 -9.90 12.01
CA LEU A 187 20.68 -9.44 10.68
C LEU A 187 21.18 -7.99 10.73
N GLY A 188 20.64 -7.17 11.64
CA GLY A 188 21.14 -5.81 11.90
C GLY A 188 22.62 -5.75 12.31
N MET A 189 23.11 -6.78 13.03
CA MET A 189 24.54 -6.89 13.39
C MET A 189 25.48 -7.04 12.17
N PHE A 190 24.92 -7.41 11.02
CA PHE A 190 25.63 -7.53 9.74
C PHE A 190 25.47 -6.28 8.87
N GLY A 191 24.78 -5.23 9.37
CA GLY A 191 24.51 -3.99 8.63
C GLY A 191 23.31 -4.08 7.70
N VAL A 192 22.37 -4.99 7.98
CA VAL A 192 21.04 -5.02 7.32
C VAL A 192 20.15 -4.07 8.11
N GLU A 193 20.00 -2.86 7.60
CA GLU A 193 19.20 -1.79 8.19
C GLU A 193 17.93 -1.63 7.37
N THR A 194 16.80 -2.07 7.92
CA THR A 194 15.51 -1.98 7.24
C THR A 194 14.96 -0.58 7.38
N ASP A 195 14.63 0.02 6.25
CA ASP A 195 13.85 1.23 6.20
C ASP A 195 12.40 0.87 5.83
N VAL A 196 11.48 0.98 6.79
CA VAL A 196 10.06 0.70 6.56
C VAL A 196 9.40 1.72 5.63
N TRP A 197 10.04 2.86 5.42
CA TRP A 197 9.57 3.97 4.60
C TRP A 197 10.13 3.92 3.18
N ASP A 198 11.34 3.37 3.01
CA ASP A 198 11.94 3.08 1.70
C ASP A 198 12.29 1.58 1.58
N GLN A 199 11.27 0.75 1.47
CA GLN A 199 11.43 -0.69 1.34
C GLN A 199 12.22 -1.11 0.10
N LEU A 200 12.09 -0.37 -1.01
CA LEU A 200 12.82 -0.68 -2.24
C LEU A 200 14.32 -0.38 -2.07
N GLY A 201 14.66 0.78 -1.54
CA GLY A 201 16.03 1.15 -1.20
C GLY A 201 16.65 0.18 -0.19
N ALA A 202 15.90 -0.24 0.84
CA ALA A 202 16.35 -1.24 1.80
C ALA A 202 16.69 -2.59 1.11
N TYR A 203 15.85 -3.09 0.20
CA TYR A 203 16.14 -4.32 -0.57
C TYR A 203 17.33 -4.16 -1.52
N GLN A 204 17.55 -2.96 -2.04
CA GLN A 204 18.70 -2.66 -2.88
C GLN A 204 20.01 -2.65 -2.10
N THR A 205 20.02 -2.17 -0.88
CA THR A 205 21.20 -2.02 -0.02
C THR A 205 21.41 -3.19 0.93
N GLY A 206 20.34 -3.74 1.51
CA GLY A 206 20.36 -4.82 2.49
C GLY A 206 20.24 -6.23 1.89
N GLY A 207 19.79 -6.31 0.63
CA GLY A 207 19.63 -7.58 -0.10
C GLY A 207 18.30 -8.29 0.16
N ALA A 208 17.63 -8.70 -0.92
CA ALA A 208 16.23 -9.14 -0.91
C ALA A 208 15.92 -10.37 -0.02
N ALA A 209 16.89 -11.22 0.31
CA ALA A 209 16.64 -12.34 1.22
C ALA A 209 16.71 -11.91 2.70
N ALA A 210 17.69 -11.09 3.06
CA ALA A 210 17.87 -10.62 4.43
C ALA A 210 16.81 -9.60 4.80
N GLU A 211 16.50 -8.64 3.91
CA GLU A 211 15.47 -7.63 4.12
C GLU A 211 14.07 -8.24 4.23
N PHE A 212 13.73 -9.20 3.37
CA PHE A 212 12.46 -9.91 3.52
C PHE A 212 12.30 -10.52 4.92
N LEU A 213 13.37 -11.15 5.45
CA LEU A 213 13.32 -11.73 6.79
C LEU A 213 13.34 -10.66 7.88
N ARG A 214 14.08 -9.57 7.67
CA ARG A 214 14.12 -8.45 8.60
C ARG A 214 12.75 -7.81 8.76
N ASN A 215 12.02 -7.65 7.66
CA ASN A 215 10.66 -7.12 7.65
C ASN A 215 9.63 -7.99 8.42
N THR A 216 9.95 -9.24 8.78
CA THR A 216 9.04 -10.02 9.64
C THR A 216 8.87 -9.42 11.03
N GLU A 217 9.75 -8.55 11.47
CA GLU A 217 9.62 -7.82 12.75
C GLU A 217 8.48 -6.81 12.71
N PHE A 218 8.14 -6.30 11.54
CA PHE A 218 7.07 -5.32 11.35
C PHE A 218 5.72 -5.96 11.00
N MET A 219 5.58 -7.28 11.14
CA MET A 219 4.28 -7.96 10.97
C MET A 219 3.31 -7.65 12.11
N GLU A 220 3.82 -7.22 13.25
CA GLU A 220 3.06 -6.76 14.40
C GLU A 220 3.38 -5.27 14.60
N VAL A 221 2.35 -4.46 14.74
CA VAL A 221 2.49 -3.03 15.04
C VAL A 221 2.83 -2.90 16.54
N GLU A 222 3.93 -2.25 16.85
CA GLU A 222 4.36 -2.07 18.24
C GLU A 222 3.39 -1.15 18.98
N LYS A 223 3.08 -1.50 20.25
CA LYS A 223 2.27 -0.65 21.12
C LYS A 223 3.11 0.57 21.53
N PRO A 224 2.68 1.80 21.19
CA PRO A 224 3.39 3.00 21.63
C PRO A 224 3.45 3.12 23.15
N ASP A 225 4.52 3.71 23.66
CA ASP A 225 4.66 3.95 25.08
C ASP A 225 3.50 4.79 25.64
N ASP A 226 3.09 4.52 26.88
CA ASP A 226 2.00 5.23 27.58
C ASP A 226 0.64 5.17 26.86
N THR A 227 0.37 4.08 26.10
CA THR A 227 -0.94 3.82 25.49
C THR A 227 -1.85 3.10 26.49
N THR A 228 -2.28 3.81 27.54
CA THR A 228 -3.27 3.33 28.50
C THR A 228 -4.67 3.87 28.17
N PRO A 229 -5.77 3.20 28.57
CA PRO A 229 -7.13 3.70 28.40
C PRO A 229 -7.31 5.14 28.92
N GLU A 230 -6.76 5.44 30.10
CA GLU A 230 -6.83 6.75 30.73
C GLU A 230 -6.10 7.82 29.91
N ARG A 231 -4.92 7.48 29.35
CA ARG A 231 -4.17 8.42 28.49
C ARG A 231 -4.91 8.70 27.20
N VAL A 232 -5.42 7.67 26.52
CA VAL A 232 -6.20 7.80 25.27
C VAL A 232 -7.45 8.66 25.51
N ASN A 233 -8.19 8.40 26.60
CA ASN A 233 -9.33 9.22 26.98
C ASN A 233 -8.92 10.69 27.27
N ALA A 234 -7.81 10.91 27.94
CA ALA A 234 -7.34 12.26 28.23
C ALA A 234 -6.93 13.03 26.96
N ILE A 235 -6.31 12.36 25.97
CA ILE A 235 -5.95 12.95 24.68
C ILE A 235 -7.21 13.39 23.94
N VAL A 236 -8.16 12.48 23.74
CA VAL A 236 -9.34 12.73 22.91
C VAL A 236 -10.29 13.75 23.57
N ASN A 237 -10.59 13.56 24.87
CA ASN A 237 -11.51 14.45 25.60
C ASN A 237 -10.86 15.77 26.04
N GLY A 238 -9.54 15.90 25.92
CA GLY A 238 -8.82 17.16 26.14
C GLY A 238 -8.87 18.15 24.97
N THR A 239 -9.49 17.74 23.85
CA THR A 239 -9.66 18.60 22.67
C THR A 239 -10.67 19.73 22.91
N GLU A 240 -10.42 20.90 22.28
CA GLU A 240 -11.35 22.01 22.32
C GLU A 240 -12.66 21.64 21.61
N ASP A 241 -13.79 22.04 22.19
CA ASP A 241 -15.09 21.87 21.53
C ASP A 241 -15.23 22.88 20.39
N ASP A 242 -15.38 22.36 19.18
CA ASP A 242 -15.61 23.13 17.97
C ASP A 242 -16.91 22.60 17.32
N PRO A 243 -18.04 23.24 17.63
CA PRO A 243 -19.34 22.70 17.25
C PRO A 243 -19.51 22.60 15.74
N THR A 244 -20.22 21.57 15.31
CA THR A 244 -20.57 21.36 13.89
C THR A 244 -21.43 22.55 13.41
N PRO A 245 -21.12 23.16 12.25
CA PRO A 245 -21.90 24.25 11.69
C PRO A 245 -23.35 23.82 11.40
N ASN A 246 -24.30 24.72 11.63
CA ASN A 246 -25.65 24.55 11.12
C ASN A 246 -25.70 24.97 9.65
N VAL A 247 -25.84 24.00 8.75
CA VAL A 247 -25.88 24.20 7.29
C VAL A 247 -27.29 24.43 6.74
N GLY A 248 -28.31 24.41 7.59
CA GLY A 248 -29.70 24.69 7.22
C GLY A 248 -30.44 23.54 6.52
N VAL A 249 -29.82 22.37 6.43
CA VAL A 249 -30.44 21.12 5.97
C VAL A 249 -30.25 20.04 7.04
N ASP A 250 -31.13 19.05 7.03
CA ASP A 250 -31.11 17.95 8.00
C ASP A 250 -30.77 16.65 7.27
N HIS A 251 -29.74 15.96 7.71
CA HIS A 251 -29.28 14.68 7.18
C HIS A 251 -29.26 14.59 5.63
N PRO A 252 -28.49 15.43 4.91
CA PRO A 252 -28.43 15.37 3.45
C PRO A 252 -27.85 14.04 2.98
N ASN A 253 -28.20 13.58 1.78
CA ASN A 253 -27.51 12.45 1.18
C ASN A 253 -26.03 12.79 1.00
N ILE A 254 -25.16 11.81 1.21
CA ILE A 254 -23.71 11.93 1.08
C ILE A 254 -23.22 10.98 0.02
N VAL A 255 -22.67 11.51 -1.05
CA VAL A 255 -22.02 10.74 -2.12
C VAL A 255 -20.52 11.01 -2.05
N ALA A 256 -19.74 10.00 -1.71
CA ALA A 256 -18.28 10.09 -1.67
C ALA A 256 -17.69 9.25 -2.81
N ILE A 257 -16.98 9.91 -3.72
CA ILE A 257 -16.36 9.30 -4.90
C ILE A 257 -14.84 9.37 -4.72
N MET A 258 -14.22 8.22 -4.61
CA MET A 258 -12.77 8.11 -4.71
C MET A 258 -12.42 7.75 -6.15
N ASN A 259 -11.88 8.70 -6.88
CA ASN A 259 -11.58 8.56 -8.30
C ASN A 259 -10.18 7.98 -8.49
N GLU A 260 -10.11 6.86 -9.20
CA GLU A 260 -8.90 6.09 -9.48
C GLU A 260 -7.83 6.96 -10.16
N SER A 261 -6.63 6.97 -9.60
CA SER A 261 -5.43 7.64 -10.12
C SER A 261 -5.65 9.13 -10.46
N TRP A 262 -6.59 9.82 -9.81
CA TRP A 262 -6.97 11.18 -10.17
C TRP A 262 -6.00 12.22 -9.60
N ALA A 263 -5.29 12.93 -10.49
CA ALA A 263 -4.25 13.90 -10.17
C ALA A 263 -4.32 15.12 -11.11
N ASP A 264 -4.04 16.30 -10.58
CA ASP A 264 -3.94 17.55 -11.34
C ASP A 264 -2.45 17.93 -11.52
N PHE A 265 -1.91 17.63 -12.69
CA PHE A 265 -0.52 17.97 -13.02
C PHE A 265 -0.35 19.44 -13.45
N GLU A 266 -1.43 20.16 -13.81
CA GLU A 266 -1.37 21.59 -14.12
C GLU A 266 -1.10 22.44 -12.86
N ASP A 267 -1.52 21.94 -11.68
CA ASP A 267 -1.32 22.62 -10.40
C ASP A 267 0.16 22.82 -10.01
N PHE A 268 1.07 22.05 -10.60
CA PHE A 268 2.52 22.23 -10.41
C PHE A 268 3.08 23.40 -11.24
N GLY A 269 2.34 23.89 -12.25
CA GLY A 269 2.68 25.07 -13.05
C GLY A 269 3.83 24.88 -14.04
N ASN A 270 4.31 23.66 -14.26
CA ASN A 270 5.47 23.35 -15.13
C ASN A 270 5.06 22.78 -16.50
N LEU A 271 3.79 22.45 -16.70
CA LEU A 271 3.28 21.88 -17.95
C LEU A 271 2.46 22.90 -18.72
N THR A 272 2.48 22.78 -20.03
CA THR A 272 1.55 23.44 -20.94
C THR A 272 0.82 22.37 -21.74
N LEU A 273 -0.46 22.20 -21.47
CA LEU A 273 -1.30 21.20 -22.15
C LEU A 273 -2.08 21.83 -23.31
N THR A 274 -2.53 21.01 -24.25
CA THR A 274 -3.38 21.45 -25.37
C THR A 274 -4.74 21.94 -24.89
N GLU A 275 -5.25 21.32 -23.83
CA GLU A 275 -6.43 21.75 -23.06
C GLU A 275 -6.32 21.24 -21.63
N SER A 276 -7.03 21.88 -20.68
CA SER A 276 -7.05 21.43 -19.30
C SER A 276 -7.90 20.18 -19.14
N PRO A 277 -7.37 19.09 -18.54
CA PRO A 277 -8.13 17.86 -18.30
C PRO A 277 -9.21 18.01 -17.24
N MET A 278 -9.20 19.10 -16.45
CA MET A 278 -10.13 19.35 -15.34
C MET A 278 -10.85 20.70 -15.47
N ASN A 279 -11.18 21.09 -16.69
CA ASN A 279 -11.71 22.42 -17.00
C ASN A 279 -13.07 22.67 -16.32
N TYR A 280 -13.98 21.70 -16.36
CA TYR A 280 -15.29 21.82 -15.72
C TYR A 280 -15.17 21.79 -14.20
N ILE A 281 -14.50 20.79 -13.65
CA ILE A 281 -14.33 20.61 -12.19
C ILE A 281 -13.78 21.90 -11.57
N ASN A 282 -12.73 22.48 -12.15
CA ASN A 282 -12.12 23.71 -11.65
C ASN A 282 -13.04 24.95 -11.77
N SER A 283 -14.11 24.88 -12.56
CA SER A 283 -15.08 25.97 -12.76
C SER A 283 -16.36 25.84 -11.92
N VAL A 284 -16.57 24.68 -11.25
CA VAL A 284 -17.80 24.42 -10.50
C VAL A 284 -17.97 25.42 -9.36
N SER A 285 -19.11 26.09 -9.34
CA SER A 285 -19.49 27.01 -8.26
C SER A 285 -20.19 26.29 -7.11
N ASN A 286 -20.28 26.95 -5.96
CA ASN A 286 -20.77 26.37 -4.70
C ASN A 286 -20.02 25.09 -4.33
N ALA A 287 -18.70 25.14 -4.47
CA ALA A 287 -17.81 24.04 -4.18
C ALA A 287 -16.59 24.50 -3.37
N ILE A 288 -16.04 23.58 -2.61
CA ILE A 288 -14.74 23.72 -1.94
C ILE A 288 -13.74 22.92 -2.76
N HIS A 289 -12.76 23.60 -3.32
CA HIS A 289 -11.66 22.99 -4.05
C HIS A 289 -10.40 22.98 -3.20
N GLY A 290 -9.64 21.89 -3.25
CA GLY A 290 -8.39 21.77 -2.54
C GLY A 290 -7.59 20.54 -2.93
N HIS A 291 -6.53 20.29 -2.17
CA HIS A 291 -5.67 19.14 -2.36
C HIS A 291 -5.66 18.27 -1.10
N ALA A 292 -5.78 16.97 -1.29
CA ALA A 292 -5.54 15.98 -0.25
C ALA A 292 -4.20 15.28 -0.49
N TYR A 293 -3.53 14.92 0.58
CA TYR A 293 -2.33 14.10 0.52
C TYR A 293 -2.67 12.67 0.89
N THR A 294 -2.20 11.73 0.06
CA THR A 294 -2.41 10.29 0.21
C THR A 294 -1.15 9.63 0.75
N SER A 295 -1.25 8.40 1.20
CA SER A 295 -0.08 7.63 1.68
C SER A 295 0.44 6.64 0.63
N VAL A 296 0.00 6.75 -0.62
CA VAL A 296 0.39 5.84 -1.71
C VAL A 296 0.60 6.59 -3.01
N PHE A 297 1.40 5.99 -3.91
CA PHE A 297 1.70 6.49 -5.25
C PHE A 297 1.60 5.35 -6.26
N GLY A 298 0.89 5.56 -7.37
CA GLY A 298 0.82 4.64 -8.51
C GLY A 298 0.07 3.34 -8.27
N ALA A 299 -0.30 3.03 -7.04
CA ALA A 299 -1.13 1.90 -6.63
C ALA A 299 -1.44 1.98 -5.13
N GLY A 300 -2.36 1.13 -4.64
CA GLY A 300 -2.66 1.03 -3.20
C GLY A 300 -4.00 1.66 -2.82
N THR A 301 -4.96 1.66 -3.72
CA THR A 301 -6.31 2.23 -3.58
C THR A 301 -6.96 1.96 -2.22
N SER A 302 -6.90 0.70 -1.73
CA SER A 302 -7.48 0.32 -0.42
C SER A 302 -6.85 1.03 0.78
N THR A 303 -5.64 1.56 0.64
CA THR A 303 -4.98 2.38 1.65
C THR A 303 -5.66 3.74 1.77
N SER A 304 -5.94 4.38 0.64
CA SER A 304 -6.66 5.65 0.56
C SER A 304 -8.11 5.52 1.05
N GLU A 305 -8.79 4.40 0.69
CA GLU A 305 -10.10 4.07 1.24
C GLU A 305 -10.08 3.96 2.78
N PHE A 306 -9.08 3.25 3.31
CA PHE A 306 -8.91 3.07 4.74
C PHE A 306 -8.71 4.40 5.48
N GLU A 307 -7.82 5.27 4.97
CA GLU A 307 -7.59 6.58 5.58
C GLU A 307 -8.85 7.43 5.57
N PHE A 308 -9.56 7.52 4.45
CA PHE A 308 -10.79 8.31 4.33
C PHE A 308 -11.94 7.77 5.20
N LEU A 309 -12.18 6.45 5.16
CA LEU A 309 -13.31 5.85 5.85
C LEU A 309 -13.13 5.75 7.36
N THR A 310 -11.90 5.62 7.86
CA THR A 310 -11.66 5.36 9.28
C THR A 310 -11.03 6.54 10.03
N GLY A 311 -10.46 7.52 9.31
CA GLY A 311 -9.68 8.58 9.93
C GLY A 311 -8.35 8.11 10.55
N ASN A 312 -7.94 6.85 10.33
CA ASN A 312 -6.62 6.38 10.72
C ASN A 312 -5.60 6.74 9.64
N SER A 313 -4.33 6.88 10.01
CA SER A 313 -3.26 7.24 9.07
C SER A 313 -2.29 6.09 8.86
N MET A 314 -1.78 5.94 7.65
CA MET A 314 -0.69 5.02 7.34
C MET A 314 0.66 5.47 7.93
N ASN A 315 0.75 6.69 8.45
CA ASN A 315 1.96 7.18 9.11
C ASN A 315 2.44 6.28 10.27
N PHE A 316 1.54 5.55 10.92
CA PHE A 316 1.81 4.68 12.06
C PHE A 316 1.78 3.18 11.72
N LEU A 317 1.70 2.85 10.45
CA LEU A 317 1.61 1.48 9.97
C LEU A 317 2.76 1.18 9.01
N PRO A 318 3.25 -0.06 8.95
CA PRO A 318 4.33 -0.43 8.04
C PRO A 318 4.01 -0.07 6.59
N SER A 319 4.95 0.59 5.91
CA SER A 319 4.83 0.95 4.49
C SER A 319 4.54 -0.29 3.64
N GLY A 320 3.66 -0.12 2.65
CA GLY A 320 3.22 -1.23 1.78
C GLY A 320 2.32 -2.25 2.47
N SER A 321 1.92 -2.04 3.73
CA SER A 321 0.88 -2.86 4.36
C SER A 321 -0.50 -2.59 3.71
N ILE A 322 -1.36 -3.60 3.72
CA ILE A 322 -2.70 -3.54 3.12
C ILE A 322 -3.73 -3.57 4.25
N PRO A 323 -4.27 -2.42 4.67
CA PRO A 323 -5.10 -2.33 5.88
C PRO A 323 -6.30 -3.28 5.89
N TYR A 324 -7.00 -3.42 4.77
CA TYR A 324 -8.16 -4.29 4.64
C TYR A 324 -7.87 -5.77 4.91
N GLN A 325 -6.63 -6.20 4.66
CA GLN A 325 -6.19 -7.58 4.82
C GLN A 325 -5.48 -7.85 6.15
N GLN A 326 -4.93 -6.80 6.75
CA GLN A 326 -4.04 -6.93 7.91
C GLN A 326 -4.63 -6.36 9.19
N TYR A 327 -5.43 -5.31 9.09
CA TYR A 327 -5.90 -4.55 10.26
C TYR A 327 -7.42 -4.54 10.41
N ILE A 328 -8.20 -4.57 9.31
CA ILE A 328 -9.66 -4.68 9.35
C ILE A 328 -10.05 -6.16 9.50
N LEU A 329 -9.76 -6.75 10.64
CA LEU A 329 -9.97 -8.18 10.90
C LEU A 329 -11.34 -8.50 11.52
N GLY A 330 -12.08 -7.50 11.96
CA GLY A 330 -13.43 -7.58 12.57
C GLY A 330 -14.20 -6.29 12.37
N PRO A 331 -15.38 -6.16 13.01
CA PRO A 331 -16.14 -4.90 13.00
C PRO A 331 -15.26 -3.73 13.44
N THR A 332 -15.26 -2.67 12.63
CA THR A 332 -14.38 -1.50 12.81
C THR A 332 -15.21 -0.25 12.62
N ASP A 333 -15.08 0.72 13.54
CA ASP A 333 -15.75 2.00 13.40
C ASP A 333 -15.21 2.78 12.19
N SER A 334 -16.13 3.36 11.44
CA SER A 334 -15.86 4.05 10.19
C SER A 334 -16.87 5.17 9.95
N LEU A 335 -16.71 5.90 8.86
CA LEU A 335 -17.70 6.86 8.38
C LEU A 335 -19.08 6.18 8.14
N ALA A 336 -19.09 4.94 7.63
CA ALA A 336 -20.33 4.20 7.43
C ALA A 336 -21.04 3.87 8.75
N THR A 337 -20.31 3.38 9.78
CA THR A 337 -20.90 3.10 11.10
C THR A 337 -21.39 4.38 11.79
N LEU A 338 -20.66 5.49 11.64
CA LEU A 338 -21.06 6.78 12.20
C LEU A 338 -22.38 7.24 11.58
N LEU A 339 -22.49 7.25 10.24
CA LEU A 339 -23.68 7.69 9.50
C LEU A 339 -24.86 6.74 9.72
N LYS A 340 -24.62 5.45 9.82
CA LYS A 340 -25.63 4.47 10.21
C LYS A 340 -26.24 4.78 11.59
N GLY A 341 -25.45 5.27 12.54
CA GLY A 341 -25.95 5.77 13.82
C GLY A 341 -26.96 6.92 13.69
N TYR A 342 -26.86 7.70 12.63
CA TYR A 342 -27.81 8.77 12.26
C TYR A 342 -28.97 8.30 11.36
N GLY A 343 -29.08 6.99 11.11
CA GLY A 343 -30.16 6.41 10.33
C GLY A 343 -29.94 6.40 8.82
N TYR A 344 -28.71 6.59 8.35
CA TYR A 344 -28.40 6.44 6.94
C TYR A 344 -28.44 4.99 6.48
N GLU A 345 -28.92 4.78 5.26
CA GLU A 345 -28.60 3.59 4.47
C GLU A 345 -27.17 3.75 3.92
N THR A 346 -26.33 2.72 4.09
CA THR A 346 -24.92 2.80 3.73
C THR A 346 -24.59 1.80 2.64
N ARG A 347 -24.27 2.30 1.45
CA ARG A 347 -23.96 1.49 0.27
C ARG A 347 -22.52 1.77 -0.20
N ALA A 348 -21.85 0.72 -0.67
CA ALA A 348 -20.56 0.85 -1.38
C ALA A 348 -20.70 0.30 -2.80
N PHE A 349 -19.99 0.90 -3.73
CA PHE A 349 -19.97 0.48 -5.13
C PHE A 349 -18.56 0.62 -5.73
N HIS A 350 -18.13 -0.41 -6.50
CA HIS A 350 -16.88 -0.40 -7.26
C HIS A 350 -17.07 -1.18 -8.57
N PRO A 351 -16.89 -0.59 -9.76
CA PRO A 351 -17.16 -1.26 -11.04
C PRO A 351 -16.13 -2.34 -11.42
N GLY A 352 -15.17 -2.64 -10.56
CA GLY A 352 -14.22 -3.73 -10.72
C GLY A 352 -14.65 -5.03 -10.02
N GLU A 353 -13.69 -5.91 -9.76
CA GLU A 353 -13.87 -7.20 -9.11
C GLU A 353 -14.17 -7.05 -7.61
N GLN A 354 -15.22 -7.72 -7.10
CA GLN A 354 -15.61 -7.63 -5.68
C GLN A 354 -14.53 -8.12 -4.71
N THR A 355 -13.66 -9.04 -5.15
CA THR A 355 -12.57 -9.60 -4.34
C THR A 355 -11.30 -8.77 -4.35
N SER A 356 -11.22 -7.75 -5.21
CA SER A 356 -10.09 -6.83 -5.25
C SER A 356 -9.93 -6.16 -3.88
N TRP A 357 -8.69 -6.19 -3.34
CA TRP A 357 -8.36 -5.74 -1.99
C TRP A 357 -9.15 -6.42 -0.86
N GLN A 358 -9.94 -7.49 -1.13
CA GLN A 358 -10.90 -8.11 -0.21
C GLN A 358 -12.03 -7.16 0.24
N ARG A 359 -12.49 -6.27 -0.63
CA ARG A 359 -13.60 -5.33 -0.31
C ARG A 359 -14.87 -6.05 0.12
N ASN A 360 -15.18 -7.20 -0.48
CA ASN A 360 -16.29 -8.07 -0.08
C ASN A 360 -16.22 -8.54 1.38
N ILE A 361 -15.06 -8.47 2.02
CA ILE A 361 -14.85 -8.79 3.44
C ILE A 361 -14.71 -7.50 4.27
N ALA A 362 -13.99 -6.51 3.76
CA ALA A 362 -13.67 -5.29 4.48
C ALA A 362 -14.90 -4.37 4.64
N TYR A 363 -15.69 -4.14 3.59
CA TYR A 363 -16.82 -3.23 3.66
C TYR A 363 -17.93 -3.65 4.65
N PRO A 364 -18.33 -4.92 4.74
CA PRO A 364 -19.24 -5.34 5.83
C PRO A 364 -18.65 -5.11 7.24
N ARG A 365 -17.33 -5.25 7.40
CA ARG A 365 -16.65 -4.97 8.68
C ARG A 365 -16.57 -3.48 9.00
N LEU A 366 -16.51 -2.64 7.97
CA LEU A 366 -16.57 -1.18 8.07
C LEU A 366 -18.01 -0.65 8.20
N GLY A 367 -19.01 -1.53 8.23
CA GLY A 367 -20.40 -1.20 8.54
C GLY A 367 -21.29 -0.90 7.34
N PHE A 368 -20.84 -1.07 6.10
CA PHE A 368 -21.72 -0.92 4.94
C PHE A 368 -22.83 -1.97 4.94
N ASP A 369 -24.06 -1.56 4.60
CA ASP A 369 -25.23 -2.45 4.47
C ASP A 369 -25.17 -3.30 3.22
N SER A 370 -24.62 -2.73 2.13
CA SER A 370 -24.44 -3.42 0.86
C SER A 370 -23.17 -2.99 0.14
N PHE A 371 -22.66 -3.90 -0.68
CA PHE A 371 -21.56 -3.65 -1.61
C PHE A 371 -21.90 -4.29 -2.95
N LYS A 372 -21.91 -3.48 -4.01
CA LYS A 372 -22.04 -3.91 -5.40
C LYS A 372 -20.72 -3.79 -6.13
N CYS A 373 -20.50 -4.66 -7.11
CA CYS A 373 -19.32 -4.65 -7.99
C CYS A 373 -19.73 -4.52 -9.47
N GLY A 374 -18.77 -4.56 -10.40
CA GLY A 374 -19.06 -4.40 -11.82
C GLY A 374 -20.06 -5.42 -12.40
N GLU A 375 -20.09 -6.65 -11.85
CA GLU A 375 -21.08 -7.67 -12.24
C GLU A 375 -22.52 -7.34 -11.79
N ASP A 376 -22.65 -6.48 -10.77
CA ASP A 376 -23.92 -6.11 -10.14
C ASP A 376 -24.47 -4.76 -10.63
N MET A 377 -23.83 -4.13 -11.65
CA MET A 377 -24.30 -2.86 -12.19
C MET A 377 -25.67 -2.96 -12.81
N ASP A 378 -26.53 -2.01 -12.47
CA ASP A 378 -27.92 -1.93 -12.96
C ASP A 378 -28.05 -1.10 -14.25
N VAL A 379 -27.00 -0.37 -14.62
CA VAL A 379 -26.94 0.49 -15.81
C VAL A 379 -26.07 -0.14 -16.90
N PRO A 380 -26.28 0.24 -18.18
CA PRO A 380 -25.41 -0.22 -19.27
C PRO A 380 -23.95 0.22 -19.05
N GLN A 381 -23.02 -0.70 -19.23
CA GLN A 381 -21.60 -0.41 -19.09
C GLN A 381 -20.99 0.01 -20.42
N THR A 382 -20.26 1.11 -20.41
CA THR A 382 -19.30 1.51 -21.45
C THR A 382 -17.88 1.40 -20.89
N GLU A 383 -16.91 1.22 -21.76
CA GLU A 383 -15.53 1.03 -21.36
C GLU A 383 -14.63 2.10 -21.98
N GLU A 384 -13.65 2.56 -21.21
CA GLU A 384 -12.50 3.31 -21.66
C GLU A 384 -11.23 2.49 -21.41
N HIS A 385 -10.37 2.38 -22.38
CA HIS A 385 -9.13 1.59 -22.42
C HIS A 385 -9.16 0.20 -21.70
N GLY A 386 -10.35 -0.43 -21.68
CA GLY A 386 -10.55 -1.78 -21.11
C GLY A 386 -11.08 -1.79 -19.68
N TYR A 387 -11.48 -0.66 -19.14
CA TYR A 387 -12.15 -0.54 -17.84
C TYR A 387 -13.51 0.14 -17.99
N VAL A 388 -14.41 -0.12 -17.04
CA VAL A 388 -15.72 0.56 -16.99
C VAL A 388 -15.49 2.06 -16.89
N SER A 389 -16.17 2.82 -17.73
CA SER A 389 -16.03 4.27 -17.81
C SER A 389 -16.63 4.97 -16.60
N ASP A 390 -16.07 6.13 -16.24
CA ASP A 390 -16.65 7.00 -15.20
C ASP A 390 -18.05 7.50 -15.59
N ASP A 391 -18.36 7.59 -16.88
CA ASP A 391 -19.71 7.91 -17.36
C ASP A 391 -20.72 6.85 -16.89
N SER A 392 -20.43 5.56 -17.10
CA SER A 392 -21.28 4.46 -16.62
C SER A 392 -21.28 4.33 -15.10
N ASP A 393 -20.13 4.57 -14.46
CA ASP A 393 -19.99 4.52 -13.01
C ASP A 393 -20.85 5.60 -12.35
N PHE A 394 -20.83 6.82 -12.86
CA PHE A 394 -21.66 7.92 -12.34
C PHE A 394 -23.14 7.75 -12.67
N GLU A 395 -23.50 7.11 -13.78
CA GLU A 395 -24.88 6.67 -14.01
C GLU A 395 -25.34 5.65 -12.96
N GLN A 396 -24.49 4.75 -12.50
CA GLN A 396 -24.81 3.84 -11.39
C GLN A 396 -24.98 4.60 -10.08
N ILE A 397 -24.19 5.64 -9.79
CA ILE A 397 -24.39 6.51 -8.62
C ILE A 397 -25.80 7.14 -8.66
N ILE A 398 -26.22 7.65 -9.82
CA ILE A 398 -27.56 8.20 -10.02
C ILE A 398 -28.63 7.12 -9.77
N TRP A 399 -28.42 5.93 -10.32
CA TRP A 399 -29.33 4.80 -10.12
C TRP A 399 -29.47 4.42 -8.64
N GLU A 400 -28.37 4.34 -7.88
CA GLU A 400 -28.38 4.06 -6.44
C GLU A 400 -29.16 5.13 -5.65
N PHE A 401 -29.00 6.40 -6.02
CA PHE A 401 -29.76 7.50 -5.43
C PHE A 401 -31.26 7.40 -5.74
N GLU A 402 -31.65 7.08 -6.98
CA GLU A 402 -33.05 6.95 -7.40
C GLU A 402 -33.76 5.74 -6.78
N HIS A 403 -33.00 4.70 -6.37
CA HIS A 403 -33.52 3.44 -5.85
C HIS A 403 -33.23 3.24 -4.35
N LYS A 404 -32.90 4.30 -3.61
CA LYS A 404 -32.88 4.27 -2.16
C LYS A 404 -34.29 4.32 -1.58
N ASP A 405 -34.44 4.05 -0.29
CA ASP A 405 -35.68 4.35 0.42
C ASP A 405 -35.89 5.88 0.46
N GLU A 406 -37.06 6.37 0.02
CA GLU A 406 -37.37 7.81 -0.06
C GLU A 406 -37.28 8.53 1.30
N SER A 407 -37.49 7.80 2.39
CA SER A 407 -37.51 8.35 3.76
C SER A 407 -36.13 8.28 4.46
N THR A 408 -35.16 7.61 3.85
CA THR A 408 -33.87 7.30 4.46
C THR A 408 -32.76 8.05 3.73
N PRO A 409 -31.91 8.83 4.42
CA PRO A 409 -30.75 9.45 3.78
C PRO A 409 -29.75 8.38 3.36
N LEU A 410 -29.08 8.61 2.23
CA LEU A 410 -28.11 7.70 1.64
C LEU A 410 -26.69 8.16 1.95
N PHE A 411 -25.84 7.23 2.40
CA PHE A 411 -24.38 7.34 2.25
C PHE A 411 -23.94 6.34 1.19
N LEU A 412 -23.48 6.85 0.07
CA LEU A 412 -22.88 6.06 -1.02
C LEU A 412 -21.38 6.33 -1.09
N PHE A 413 -20.57 5.29 -0.94
CA PHE A 413 -19.14 5.33 -1.17
C PHE A 413 -18.83 4.60 -2.48
N ASN A 414 -18.34 5.34 -3.44
CA ASN A 414 -17.96 4.83 -4.77
C ASN A 414 -16.44 4.90 -4.94
N VAL A 415 -15.87 3.86 -5.55
CA VAL A 415 -14.47 3.82 -5.97
C VAL A 415 -14.44 3.52 -7.46
N THR A 416 -14.00 4.45 -8.28
CA THR A 416 -14.00 4.28 -9.74
C THR A 416 -12.87 3.37 -10.23
N ILE A 417 -12.81 3.09 -11.54
CA ILE A 417 -11.75 2.25 -12.13
C ILE A 417 -11.24 2.78 -13.48
N GLN A 418 -11.95 3.71 -14.13
CA GLN A 418 -11.61 4.15 -15.48
C GLN A 418 -10.13 4.51 -15.65
N ASN A 419 -9.58 5.28 -14.72
CA ASN A 419 -8.21 5.80 -14.84
C ASN A 419 -7.13 4.82 -14.35
N HIS A 420 -7.46 3.53 -14.12
CA HIS A 420 -6.51 2.53 -13.65
C HIS A 420 -5.39 2.28 -14.69
N GLY A 421 -4.12 2.21 -14.26
CA GLY A 421 -2.98 1.85 -15.11
C GLY A 421 -3.15 0.45 -15.77
N SER A 422 -2.42 0.05 -16.76
CA SER A 422 -1.20 0.64 -17.33
C SER A 422 -1.52 1.37 -18.65
N TYR A 423 -1.41 2.61 -18.79
CA TYR A 423 -1.74 3.45 -19.95
C TYR A 423 -0.95 3.07 -21.22
N THR A 424 -1.20 1.87 -21.75
CA THR A 424 -0.43 1.24 -22.83
C THR A 424 -1.33 0.71 -23.97
N VAL A 425 -2.57 1.19 -24.06
CA VAL A 425 -3.46 0.80 -25.15
C VAL A 425 -2.97 1.42 -26.44
N GLU A 426 -2.62 0.57 -27.41
CA GLU A 426 -2.18 1.00 -28.73
C GLU A 426 -3.31 1.77 -29.45
N ASP A 427 -2.96 2.86 -30.13
CA ASP A 427 -3.89 3.72 -30.86
C ASP A 427 -5.02 4.36 -30.02
N TYR A 428 -4.88 4.42 -28.68
CA TYR A 428 -5.80 5.18 -27.85
C TYR A 428 -5.69 6.67 -28.20
N PRO A 429 -6.81 7.38 -28.44
CA PRO A 429 -6.77 8.80 -28.82
C PRO A 429 -6.11 9.64 -27.73
N ALA A 430 -5.02 10.33 -28.05
CA ALA A 430 -4.42 11.31 -27.16
C ALA A 430 -5.08 12.69 -27.44
N GLU A 431 -6.24 12.93 -26.84
CA GLU A 431 -7.01 14.18 -26.99
C GLU A 431 -6.33 15.31 -26.22
N VAL A 432 -5.82 15.02 -25.02
CA VAL A 432 -5.02 15.96 -24.21
C VAL A 432 -3.54 15.59 -24.31
N GLN A 433 -2.73 16.55 -24.75
CA GLN A 433 -1.30 16.36 -24.98
C GLN A 433 -0.48 17.52 -24.41
N LEU A 434 0.83 17.31 -24.27
CA LEU A 434 1.75 18.43 -24.02
C LEU A 434 1.82 19.31 -25.27
N ALA A 435 1.55 20.60 -25.11
CA ALA A 435 1.50 21.53 -26.26
C ALA A 435 2.88 21.76 -26.91
N ASP A 436 3.95 21.67 -26.13
CA ASP A 436 5.34 21.86 -26.56
C ASP A 436 6.01 20.57 -27.09
N GLU A 437 5.53 19.38 -26.64
CA GLU A 437 6.12 18.08 -26.98
C GLU A 437 5.03 17.02 -27.23
N PRO A 438 4.11 17.19 -28.21
CA PRO A 438 3.03 16.25 -28.44
C PRO A 438 3.54 14.86 -28.80
N GLY A 439 3.01 13.82 -28.15
CA GLY A 439 3.40 12.42 -28.35
C GLY A 439 4.71 12.00 -27.68
N ALA A 440 5.35 12.88 -26.89
CA ALA A 440 6.60 12.55 -26.20
C ALA A 440 6.39 11.57 -25.03
N TYR A 441 5.23 11.64 -24.38
CA TYR A 441 4.90 10.86 -23.19
C TYR A 441 3.57 10.12 -23.36
N PRO A 442 3.54 9.03 -24.14
CA PRO A 442 2.30 8.39 -24.55
C PRO A 442 1.44 7.86 -23.39
N LYS A 443 2.04 7.41 -22.28
CA LYS A 443 1.26 6.98 -21.12
C LYS A 443 0.63 8.17 -20.40
N ALA A 444 1.40 9.23 -20.20
CA ALA A 444 0.91 10.44 -19.55
C ALA A 444 -0.20 11.10 -20.41
N GLU A 445 -0.04 11.16 -21.74
CA GLU A 445 -1.05 11.73 -22.63
C GLU A 445 -2.33 10.88 -22.70
N GLN A 446 -2.21 9.54 -22.64
CA GLN A 446 -3.36 8.66 -22.47
C GLN A 446 -4.06 8.93 -21.14
N TYR A 447 -3.31 9.02 -20.04
CA TYR A 447 -3.83 9.34 -18.71
C TYR A 447 -4.55 10.70 -18.69
N LEU A 448 -3.93 11.76 -19.21
CA LEU A 448 -4.53 13.10 -19.27
C LEU A 448 -5.86 13.11 -20.04
N THR A 449 -5.94 12.34 -21.12
CA THR A 449 -7.19 12.15 -21.88
C THR A 449 -8.26 11.45 -21.05
N LEU A 450 -7.89 10.42 -20.26
CA LEU A 450 -8.83 9.75 -19.35
C LEU A 450 -9.32 10.68 -18.23
N ALA A 451 -8.43 11.50 -17.66
CA ALA A 451 -8.81 12.51 -16.67
C ALA A 451 -9.78 13.56 -17.24
N ASN A 452 -9.63 13.92 -18.52
CA ASN A 452 -10.58 14.79 -19.21
C ASN A 452 -11.96 14.13 -19.38
N LYS A 453 -12.01 12.82 -19.68
CA LYS A 453 -13.27 12.07 -19.71
C LYS A 453 -13.96 12.00 -18.34
N THR A 454 -13.17 11.89 -17.27
CA THR A 454 -13.69 12.03 -15.90
C THR A 454 -14.36 13.40 -15.67
N ASP A 455 -13.73 14.48 -16.15
CA ASP A 455 -14.29 15.85 -16.05
C ASP A 455 -15.64 15.98 -16.77
N GLU A 456 -15.77 15.39 -17.96
CA GLU A 456 -17.03 15.35 -18.72
C GLU A 456 -18.11 14.51 -18.01
N ALA A 457 -17.75 13.35 -17.44
CA ALA A 457 -18.68 12.51 -16.70
C ALA A 457 -19.13 13.21 -15.41
N PHE A 458 -18.20 13.85 -14.69
CA PHE A 458 -18.51 14.60 -13.49
C PHE A 458 -19.47 15.77 -13.76
N LYS A 459 -19.34 16.43 -14.90
CA LYS A 459 -20.29 17.46 -15.33
C LYS A 459 -21.72 16.93 -15.37
N LYS A 460 -21.94 15.76 -15.96
CA LYS A 460 -23.28 15.15 -16.05
C LYS A 460 -23.83 14.82 -14.67
N LEU A 461 -22.97 14.32 -13.78
CA LEU A 461 -23.34 14.02 -12.39
C LEU A 461 -23.79 15.28 -11.64
N ILE A 462 -23.04 16.37 -11.74
CA ILE A 462 -23.39 17.66 -11.12
C ILE A 462 -24.66 18.26 -11.74
N ASP A 463 -24.82 18.19 -13.06
CA ASP A 463 -26.03 18.64 -13.75
C ASP A 463 -27.29 17.89 -13.23
N TYR A 464 -27.16 16.56 -12.99
CA TYR A 464 -28.23 15.74 -12.40
C TYR A 464 -28.56 16.18 -10.97
N PHE A 465 -27.57 16.21 -10.07
CA PHE A 465 -27.83 16.53 -8.65
C PHE A 465 -28.21 18.00 -8.43
N SER A 466 -27.80 18.91 -9.30
CA SER A 466 -28.24 20.31 -9.28
C SER A 466 -29.74 20.48 -9.54
N ALA A 467 -30.34 19.54 -10.26
CA ALA A 467 -31.77 19.53 -10.55
C ALA A 467 -32.62 18.87 -9.44
N GLN A 468 -31.97 18.17 -8.48
CA GLN A 468 -32.68 17.52 -7.38
C GLN A 468 -33.08 18.49 -6.29
N THR A 469 -34.22 18.22 -5.65
CA THR A 469 -34.71 19.00 -4.50
C THR A 469 -34.27 18.42 -3.16
N GLU A 470 -33.89 17.16 -3.14
CA GLU A 470 -33.40 16.47 -1.95
C GLU A 470 -31.97 16.93 -1.65
N PRO A 471 -31.67 17.42 -0.43
CA PRO A 471 -30.34 17.90 -0.10
C PRO A 471 -29.29 16.80 -0.29
N THR A 472 -28.28 17.11 -1.06
CA THR A 472 -27.19 16.16 -1.37
C THR A 472 -25.85 16.90 -1.37
N ILE A 473 -24.87 16.33 -0.67
CA ILE A 473 -23.47 16.72 -0.70
C ILE A 473 -22.65 15.63 -1.40
N LEU A 474 -21.75 16.07 -2.26
CA LEU A 474 -20.87 15.20 -3.02
C LEU A 474 -19.43 15.58 -2.72
N VAL A 475 -18.58 14.60 -2.44
CA VAL A 475 -17.13 14.76 -2.40
C VAL A 475 -16.51 13.85 -3.44
N MET A 476 -15.63 14.40 -4.28
CA MET A 476 -14.75 13.59 -5.15
C MET A 476 -13.30 13.92 -4.84
N PHE A 477 -12.46 12.89 -4.78
CA PHE A 477 -11.02 13.00 -4.47
C PHE A 477 -10.23 11.87 -5.14
N GLY A 478 -8.95 12.11 -5.44
CA GLY A 478 -8.06 11.08 -5.96
C GLY A 478 -7.61 10.09 -4.88
N ASP A 479 -7.35 8.86 -5.27
CA ASP A 479 -6.77 7.86 -4.38
C ASP A 479 -5.23 7.90 -4.37
N HIS A 480 -4.62 8.18 -5.49
CA HIS A 480 -3.18 8.39 -5.70
C HIS A 480 -2.91 9.01 -7.08
N GLN A 481 -1.67 9.41 -7.33
CA GLN A 481 -1.24 9.83 -8.66
C GLN A 481 -0.96 8.60 -9.56
N PRO A 482 -1.06 8.75 -10.90
CA PRO A 482 -0.81 7.67 -11.84
C PRO A 482 0.68 7.32 -11.96
N SER A 483 0.96 6.06 -12.31
CA SER A 483 2.30 5.61 -12.70
C SER A 483 2.50 5.76 -14.21
N VAL A 484 3.06 6.89 -14.62
CA VAL A 484 3.38 7.25 -16.02
C VAL A 484 4.90 7.34 -16.23
N GLU A 485 5.35 7.88 -17.39
CA GLU A 485 6.78 8.05 -17.65
C GLU A 485 7.45 8.93 -16.59
N GLN A 486 8.62 8.50 -16.07
CA GLN A 486 9.35 9.25 -15.05
C GLN A 486 9.78 10.64 -15.56
N GLU A 487 10.17 10.74 -16.82
CA GLU A 487 10.57 12.00 -17.46
C GLU A 487 9.40 13.00 -17.54
N PHE A 488 8.16 12.51 -17.69
CA PHE A 488 6.97 13.36 -17.58
C PHE A 488 6.78 13.85 -16.14
N LEU A 489 6.90 12.97 -15.16
CA LEU A 489 6.78 13.34 -13.74
C LEU A 489 7.85 14.35 -13.33
N ASP A 490 9.11 14.14 -13.73
CA ASP A 490 10.20 15.08 -13.48
C ASP A 490 9.92 16.45 -14.09
N LYS A 491 9.35 16.49 -15.31
CA LYS A 491 8.91 17.73 -15.96
C LYS A 491 7.74 18.36 -15.20
N ALA A 492 6.73 17.59 -14.82
CA ALA A 492 5.58 18.08 -14.08
C ALA A 492 5.97 18.69 -12.73
N TYR A 493 6.82 18.02 -11.96
CA TYR A 493 7.31 18.55 -10.67
C TYR A 493 8.37 19.64 -10.83
N GLY A 494 8.98 19.79 -12.02
CA GLY A 494 10.05 20.75 -12.28
C GLY A 494 11.40 20.37 -11.62
N VAL A 495 11.56 19.14 -11.17
CA VAL A 495 12.73 18.63 -10.46
C VAL A 495 12.81 17.11 -10.60
N THR A 496 14.02 16.55 -10.67
CA THR A 496 14.22 15.10 -10.63
C THR A 496 14.05 14.54 -9.22
N GLN A 497 13.65 13.29 -9.10
CA GLN A 497 13.35 12.66 -7.81
C GLN A 497 14.50 12.77 -6.80
N ASP A 498 15.75 12.66 -7.24
CA ASP A 498 16.94 12.70 -6.37
C ASP A 498 17.25 14.11 -5.83
N GLU A 499 16.65 15.15 -6.40
CA GLU A 499 16.87 16.56 -6.05
C GLU A 499 15.70 17.19 -5.31
N MET A 500 14.62 16.43 -5.04
CA MET A 500 13.39 16.92 -4.38
C MET A 500 13.69 17.40 -2.96
N THR A 501 13.18 18.57 -2.63
CA THR A 501 13.00 19.00 -1.23
C THR A 501 11.88 18.15 -0.58
N MET A 502 11.75 18.19 0.76
CA MET A 502 10.68 17.46 1.45
C MET A 502 9.29 17.86 0.95
N ALA A 503 9.05 19.15 0.72
CA ALA A 503 7.76 19.63 0.19
C ALA A 503 7.49 19.06 -1.22
N GLN A 504 8.48 19.08 -2.12
CA GLN A 504 8.34 18.49 -3.46
C GLN A 504 8.19 16.96 -3.41
N TYR A 505 8.84 16.29 -2.45
CA TYR A 505 8.63 14.87 -2.25
C TYR A 505 7.19 14.56 -1.82
N MET A 506 6.62 15.38 -0.93
CA MET A 506 5.21 15.29 -0.55
C MET A 506 4.27 15.54 -1.75
N ASP A 507 4.64 16.37 -2.71
CA ASP A 507 3.83 16.64 -3.92
C ASP A 507 3.57 15.38 -4.77
N LYS A 508 4.38 14.34 -4.65
CA LYS A 508 4.10 13.03 -5.28
C LYS A 508 2.83 12.36 -4.75
N PHE A 509 2.40 12.74 -3.57
CA PHE A 509 1.23 12.20 -2.87
C PHE A 509 0.04 13.17 -2.89
N LYS A 510 0.15 14.28 -3.59
CA LYS A 510 -0.88 15.29 -3.71
C LYS A 510 -1.92 14.90 -4.77
N VAL A 511 -3.19 14.88 -4.39
CA VAL A 511 -4.34 14.62 -5.26
C VAL A 511 -5.37 15.74 -5.07
N PRO A 512 -6.16 16.08 -6.10
CA PRO A 512 -7.22 17.06 -5.96
C PRO A 512 -8.40 16.49 -5.17
N PHE A 513 -9.18 17.38 -4.56
CA PHE A 513 -10.53 17.07 -4.10
C PHE A 513 -11.49 18.24 -4.37
N ILE A 514 -12.77 17.90 -4.51
CA ILE A 514 -13.89 18.84 -4.59
C ILE A 514 -15.01 18.40 -3.65
N ILE A 515 -15.55 19.33 -2.87
CA ILE A 515 -16.79 19.14 -2.12
C ILE A 515 -17.83 20.07 -2.70
N TRP A 516 -18.93 19.53 -3.20
CA TRP A 516 -20.03 20.26 -3.79
C TRP A 516 -21.37 19.88 -3.13
N ALA A 517 -22.31 20.80 -3.07
CA ALA A 517 -23.66 20.50 -2.61
C ALA A 517 -24.71 21.26 -3.44
N ASN A 518 -25.92 20.70 -3.53
CA ASN A 518 -27.06 21.40 -4.12
C ASN A 518 -27.76 22.38 -3.11
N TYR A 519 -27.13 22.60 -1.98
CA TYR A 519 -27.48 23.61 -0.97
C TYR A 519 -26.24 24.46 -0.61
N PRO A 520 -26.40 25.64 0.02
CA PRO A 520 -25.25 26.48 0.35
C PRO A 520 -24.27 25.81 1.31
N LEU A 521 -23.02 25.69 0.93
CA LEU A 521 -21.93 25.27 1.80
C LEU A 521 -21.59 26.40 2.77
N THR A 522 -21.51 26.10 4.06
CA THR A 522 -21.26 27.05 5.14
C THR A 522 -20.10 26.66 6.05
N GLY A 523 -19.52 25.49 5.79
CA GLY A 523 -18.38 24.98 6.54
C GLY A 523 -17.07 25.64 6.16
N ASP A 524 -16.03 25.30 6.92
CA ASP A 524 -14.67 25.79 6.68
C ASP A 524 -14.13 25.28 5.33
N SER A 525 -13.41 26.15 4.63
CA SER A 525 -12.67 25.77 3.43
C SER A 525 -11.21 25.50 3.77
N THR A 526 -10.59 24.55 3.08
CA THR A 526 -9.16 24.31 3.17
C THR A 526 -8.56 24.18 1.78
N LYS A 527 -7.29 24.57 1.64
CA LYS A 527 -6.55 24.35 0.41
C LYS A 527 -5.78 23.03 0.42
N ILE A 528 -5.40 22.56 1.60
CA ILE A 528 -4.68 21.29 1.78
C ILE A 528 -5.28 20.52 2.97
N THR A 529 -5.35 19.21 2.82
CA THR A 529 -5.68 18.26 3.88
C THR A 529 -4.98 16.91 3.58
N SER A 530 -5.25 15.88 4.36
CA SER A 530 -4.94 14.49 4.00
C SER A 530 -6.18 13.61 4.12
N LEU A 531 -6.17 12.43 3.50
CA LEU A 531 -7.37 11.62 3.39
C LEU A 531 -7.95 11.22 4.75
N ASN A 532 -7.11 11.00 5.77
CA ASN A 532 -7.54 10.72 7.14
C ASN A 532 -8.31 11.88 7.82
N PHE A 533 -8.21 13.10 7.29
CA PHE A 533 -8.96 14.27 7.79
C PHE A 533 -10.13 14.66 6.89
N LEU A 534 -10.13 14.27 5.61
CA LEU A 534 -11.08 14.76 4.60
C LEU A 534 -12.54 14.49 4.96
N ALA A 535 -12.85 13.34 5.57
CA ALA A 535 -14.21 13.00 6.00
C ALA A 535 -14.78 14.02 6.99
N GLN A 536 -13.95 14.67 7.81
CA GLN A 536 -14.41 15.68 8.78
C GLN A 536 -14.90 16.96 8.08
N TYR A 537 -14.28 17.35 6.96
CA TYR A 537 -14.77 18.46 6.13
C TYR A 537 -16.13 18.14 5.52
N VAL A 538 -16.34 16.91 5.06
CA VAL A 538 -17.63 16.46 4.50
C VAL A 538 -18.70 16.50 5.57
N LEU A 539 -18.47 15.92 6.75
CA LEU A 539 -19.43 15.88 7.85
C LEU A 539 -19.81 17.28 8.33
N ARG A 540 -18.85 18.18 8.47
CA ARG A 540 -19.12 19.58 8.88
C ARG A 540 -19.95 20.33 7.84
N ASN A 541 -19.69 20.13 6.54
CA ASN A 541 -20.48 20.70 5.46
C ASN A 541 -21.84 20.02 5.27
N ALA A 542 -22.03 18.79 5.78
CA ALA A 542 -23.31 18.09 5.90
C ALA A 542 -24.09 18.46 7.18
N GLY A 543 -23.50 19.22 8.10
CA GLY A 543 -24.11 19.55 9.39
C GLY A 543 -24.23 18.36 10.35
N ILE A 544 -23.43 17.32 10.18
CA ILE A 544 -23.48 16.08 10.96
C ILE A 544 -22.39 16.09 12.03
N GLU A 545 -22.79 15.86 13.27
CA GLU A 545 -21.84 15.77 14.38
C GLU A 545 -21.01 14.48 14.29
N THR A 546 -19.71 14.61 14.43
CA THR A 546 -18.78 13.49 14.39
C THR A 546 -18.56 12.87 15.79
N SER A 547 -17.91 11.71 15.86
CA SER A 547 -17.49 11.06 17.12
C SER A 547 -16.48 11.93 17.90
N ALA A 548 -16.20 11.58 19.14
CA ALA A 548 -15.15 12.24 19.92
C ALA A 548 -13.78 12.15 19.22
N TYR A 549 -13.48 11.01 18.61
CA TYR A 549 -12.30 10.82 17.77
C TYR A 549 -12.30 11.75 16.55
N GLY A 550 -13.42 11.89 15.87
CA GLY A 550 -13.54 12.83 14.73
C GLY A 550 -13.33 14.29 15.16
N LYS A 551 -13.84 14.70 16.35
CA LYS A 551 -13.56 16.03 16.92
C LYS A 551 -12.06 16.20 17.23
N TYR A 552 -11.40 15.17 17.73
CA TYR A 552 -9.95 15.15 17.92
C TYR A 552 -9.22 15.37 16.59
N LEU A 553 -9.55 14.62 15.55
CA LEU A 553 -8.96 14.77 14.22
C LEU A 553 -9.19 16.16 13.63
N TRP A 554 -10.40 16.71 13.80
CA TRP A 554 -10.73 18.07 13.37
C TRP A 554 -9.85 19.13 14.04
N ASN A 555 -9.53 18.96 15.31
CA ASN A 555 -8.65 19.87 16.02
C ASN A 555 -7.18 19.69 15.63
N LEU A 556 -6.74 18.44 15.47
CA LEU A 556 -5.37 18.12 15.09
C LEU A 556 -5.01 18.74 13.73
N GLN A 557 -5.91 18.63 12.73
CA GLN A 557 -5.67 19.15 11.39
C GLN A 557 -5.51 20.69 11.35
N LYS A 558 -5.98 21.45 12.34
CA LYS A 558 -5.73 22.90 12.43
C LYS A 558 -4.25 23.22 12.64
N THR A 559 -3.50 22.30 13.24
CA THR A 559 -2.06 22.41 13.49
C THR A 559 -1.24 21.63 12.47
N ILE A 560 -1.70 20.45 12.10
CA ILE A 560 -1.08 19.53 11.13
C ILE A 560 -2.13 19.23 10.05
N PRO A 561 -2.31 20.12 9.05
CA PRO A 561 -3.40 20.02 8.09
C PRO A 561 -3.29 18.80 7.17
N ALA A 562 -2.10 18.26 6.94
CA ALA A 562 -1.91 17.07 6.13
C ALA A 562 -0.80 16.19 6.72
N MET A 563 -1.06 14.90 6.77
CA MET A 563 -0.13 13.88 7.27
C MET A 563 -0.26 12.62 6.43
N THR A 564 0.88 12.06 6.00
CA THR A 564 0.98 10.81 5.27
C THR A 564 2.13 9.97 5.82
N PHE A 565 2.30 8.74 5.34
CA PHE A 565 3.47 7.94 5.70
C PHE A 565 4.80 8.62 5.35
N ALA A 566 4.83 9.51 4.35
CA ALA A 566 6.05 10.19 3.90
C ALA A 566 6.45 11.34 4.81
N GLY A 567 5.47 12.03 5.41
CA GLY A 567 5.70 13.20 6.24
C GLY A 567 4.42 14.00 6.49
N TYR A 568 4.57 15.23 6.93
CA TYR A 568 3.44 16.10 7.27
C TYR A 568 3.74 17.58 6.98
N PHE A 569 2.66 18.36 6.88
CA PHE A 569 2.72 19.81 6.82
C PHE A 569 2.23 20.44 8.13
N ASP A 570 2.86 21.56 8.52
CA ASP A 570 2.29 22.42 9.56
C ASP A 570 1.30 23.44 8.96
N SER A 571 0.61 24.15 9.83
CA SER A 571 -0.36 25.19 9.43
C SER A 571 0.27 26.39 8.69
N GLU A 572 1.58 26.53 8.68
CA GLU A 572 2.33 27.54 7.93
C GLU A 572 2.75 27.03 6.54
N GLY A 573 2.51 25.74 6.24
CA GLY A 573 2.88 25.08 4.98
C GLY A 573 4.31 24.56 4.92
N ASN A 574 4.99 24.45 6.06
CA ASN A 574 6.31 23.82 6.11
C ASN A 574 6.15 22.30 6.11
N ALA A 575 6.95 21.62 5.27
CA ALA A 575 6.98 20.17 5.17
C ALA A 575 8.07 19.57 6.07
N TYR A 576 7.74 18.50 6.75
CA TYR A 576 8.62 17.75 7.64
C TYR A 576 8.57 16.26 7.30
N SER A 577 9.72 15.59 7.40
CA SER A 577 9.75 14.12 7.37
C SER A 577 9.13 13.56 8.65
N HIS A 578 8.50 12.40 8.55
CA HIS A 578 8.05 11.65 9.73
C HIS A 578 9.21 11.22 10.65
N LEU A 579 10.45 11.21 10.15
CA LEU A 579 11.67 10.93 10.94
C LEU A 579 12.15 12.15 11.74
N ASP A 580 11.64 13.35 11.46
CA ASP A 580 12.10 14.57 12.12
C ASP A 580 11.51 14.70 13.52
N THR A 581 12.36 14.97 14.51
CA THR A 581 11.91 15.40 15.83
C THR A 581 11.64 16.90 15.81
N THR A 582 10.37 17.29 15.95
CA THR A 582 9.91 18.67 15.89
C THR A 582 9.08 19.06 17.11
N LYS A 583 8.65 20.32 17.17
CA LYS A 583 7.66 20.76 18.17
C LYS A 583 6.30 20.05 18.05
N PHE A 584 6.03 19.40 16.91
CA PHE A 584 4.78 18.68 16.63
C PHE A 584 4.85 17.20 17.01
N THR A 585 6.05 16.65 17.25
CA THR A 585 6.24 15.23 17.61
C THR A 585 5.29 14.75 18.73
N PRO A 586 5.05 15.51 19.83
CA PRO A 586 4.11 15.07 20.85
C PRO A 586 2.65 14.92 20.37
N LEU A 587 2.21 15.75 19.41
CA LEU A 587 0.86 15.65 18.82
C LEU A 587 0.74 14.43 17.92
N ILE A 588 1.80 14.13 17.17
CA ILE A 588 1.88 12.95 16.29
C ILE A 588 1.88 11.67 17.12
N GLU A 589 2.68 11.61 18.21
CA GLU A 589 2.69 10.49 19.14
C GLU A 589 1.34 10.29 19.86
N ASP A 590 0.63 11.38 20.18
CA ASP A 590 -0.71 11.29 20.77
C ASP A 590 -1.71 10.72 19.75
N TYR A 591 -1.61 11.08 18.49
CA TYR A 591 -2.42 10.49 17.42
C TYR A 591 -2.11 9.01 17.22
N GLU A 592 -0.83 8.63 17.23
CA GLU A 592 -0.41 7.22 17.17
C GLU A 592 -1.02 6.39 18.30
N ARG A 593 -1.01 6.89 19.56
CA ARG A 593 -1.64 6.23 20.73
C ARG A 593 -3.13 6.02 20.54
N VAL A 594 -3.84 7.05 20.06
CA VAL A 594 -5.28 6.98 19.80
C VAL A 594 -5.59 5.97 18.71
N GLN A 595 -4.86 6.03 17.58
CA GLN A 595 -5.03 5.08 16.49
C GLN A 595 -4.67 3.65 16.91
N TYR A 596 -3.60 3.45 17.67
CA TYR A 596 -3.25 2.14 18.19
C TYR A 596 -4.38 1.55 19.06
N ASN A 597 -4.95 2.36 19.94
CA ASN A 597 -6.10 1.94 20.74
C ASN A 597 -7.30 1.59 19.86
N ASN A 598 -7.57 2.37 18.81
CA ASN A 598 -8.66 2.11 17.86
C ASN A 598 -8.51 0.74 17.16
N LEU A 599 -7.32 0.46 16.62
CA LEU A 599 -7.09 -0.70 15.75
C LEU A 599 -6.65 -1.97 16.51
N PHE A 600 -5.89 -1.79 17.60
CA PHE A 600 -5.18 -2.87 18.28
C PHE A 600 -5.47 -2.94 19.79
N GLY A 601 -6.34 -2.09 20.31
CA GLY A 601 -6.62 -1.99 21.74
C GLY A 601 -7.30 -3.24 22.33
N GLY A 602 -7.91 -4.11 21.53
CA GLY A 602 -8.59 -5.31 22.01
C GLY A 602 -9.60 -5.00 23.14
N ASP A 603 -9.46 -5.65 24.29
CA ASP A 603 -10.31 -5.42 25.47
C ASP A 603 -10.07 -4.04 26.15
N GLU A 604 -8.95 -3.38 25.86
CA GLU A 604 -8.63 -2.03 26.36
C GLU A 604 -9.09 -0.91 25.40
N ARG A 605 -9.73 -1.25 24.29
CA ARG A 605 -10.23 -0.29 23.30
C ARG A 605 -11.33 0.59 23.91
N GLN A 606 -11.19 1.91 23.76
CA GLN A 606 -12.15 2.90 24.25
C GLN A 606 -13.24 3.14 23.17
N ALA A 607 -14.11 2.15 22.96
CA ALA A 607 -15.07 2.11 21.86
C ALA A 607 -15.99 3.34 21.78
N GLU A 608 -16.35 3.92 22.94
CA GLU A 608 -17.19 5.11 23.03
C GLU A 608 -16.58 6.35 22.36
N LEU A 609 -15.25 6.43 22.24
CA LEU A 609 -14.59 7.55 21.56
C LEU A 609 -14.80 7.53 20.04
N PHE A 610 -15.03 6.35 19.48
CA PHE A 610 -15.14 6.12 18.04
C PHE A 610 -16.59 5.98 17.56
N ALA A 611 -17.50 5.70 18.48
CA ALA A 611 -18.91 5.47 18.20
C ALA A 611 -19.64 6.75 17.76
N SER A 612 -20.76 6.59 17.03
CA SER A 612 -21.66 7.68 16.66
C SER A 612 -22.29 8.30 17.91
N PRO A 613 -22.30 9.65 18.04
CA PRO A 613 -23.00 10.31 19.16
C PRO A 613 -24.49 9.96 19.22
N ALA A 614 -25.12 9.77 18.07
CA ALA A 614 -26.55 9.41 18.00
C ALA A 614 -26.86 8.01 18.56
N SER A 615 -25.91 7.06 18.48
CA SER A 615 -26.08 5.72 19.02
C SER A 615 -25.98 5.68 20.56
N THR A 616 -25.21 6.57 21.17
CA THR A 616 -25.04 6.67 22.64
C THR A 616 -26.29 7.25 23.30
N THR A 617 -26.95 8.22 22.69
CA THR A 617 -28.19 8.83 23.21
C THR A 617 -29.38 7.84 23.21
N SER A 618 -29.44 6.91 22.28
CA SER A 618 -30.50 5.89 22.22
C SER A 618 -30.35 4.80 23.28
N SER A 619 -29.12 4.43 23.64
CA SER A 619 -28.84 3.43 24.71
C SER A 619 -29.13 4.00 26.11
N ASP A 620 -28.83 5.29 26.34
CA ASP A 620 -29.12 5.96 27.61
C ASP A 620 -30.63 6.18 27.79
N ALA A 621 -31.38 6.46 26.72
CA ALA A 621 -32.83 6.56 26.74
C ALA A 621 -33.52 5.20 26.99
N ALA A 622 -32.99 4.11 26.43
CA ALA A 622 -33.48 2.76 26.66
C ALA A 622 -33.22 2.28 28.10
N ASN A 623 -32.02 2.56 28.64
CA ASN A 623 -31.68 2.20 30.02
C ASN A 623 -32.44 3.06 31.07
N ALA A 624 -32.87 4.28 30.72
CA ALA A 624 -33.70 5.13 31.58
C ALA A 624 -35.19 4.69 31.57
N ALA A 625 -35.65 4.03 30.50
CA ALA A 625 -37.00 3.54 30.38
C ALA A 625 -37.23 2.18 31.09
N ASP A 626 -36.18 1.38 31.28
CA ASP A 626 -36.24 0.10 32.02
C ASP A 626 -35.99 0.26 33.53
N GLY A 627 -35.80 1.46 34.02
CA GLY A 627 -35.46 1.79 35.41
C GLY A 627 -36.62 2.41 36.23
N ASP A 628 -37.87 2.55 35.69
CA ASP A 628 -39.03 3.06 36.42
C ASP A 628 -40.05 1.93 36.77
#